data_8ab8000fec571fa2200f9d362999ff5c
#
_entry.id   8ab8000fec571fa2200f9d362999ff5c
#
_cell.length_a   1.000
_cell.length_b   1.000
_cell.length_c   1.000
_cell.angle_alpha   90.00
_cell.angle_beta   90.00
_cell.angle_gamma   90.00
#
_symmetry.space_group_name_H-M   'P 1'
#
loop_
_entity.id
_entity.type
_entity.pdbx_description
1 polymer ?
#
loop_
_entity_poly.entity_id
_entity_poly.type
_entity_poly.pdbx_seq_one_letter_code
_entity_poly.pdbx_strand_id
1 'polypeptide(L)'
;EGTPIVVLHGLMGGLSNFEGVANYFSKKGYKVVIPELPLYSQNLLKTNVKAFARFVKDFIIFKKFDRVILLGNSLGGHIALYYSKLYPEKVAGLVITGSSGLYESAMGDSYPKRGDYEYIKKKTESVFYDPKTATKEMVDEVYAVVNDRIKVIKTLTIAKSAIRHNMAKDLPKMHEQTCIIWGKNDQVTPPSVAEE
;
A
#
# COMPACT_ATOMS: atom_id res chain seq x y z
N GLU A 1 -14.36 -20.81 11.22
CA GLU A 1 -14.06 -19.47 10.68
C GLU A 1 -12.59 -19.43 10.25
N GLY A 2 -12.33 -18.98 9.02
CA GLY A 2 -10.97 -18.99 8.46
C GLY A 2 -10.05 -17.92 9.04
N THR A 3 -8.74 -18.12 8.89
CA THR A 3 -7.73 -17.13 9.31
C THR A 3 -8.00 -15.78 8.61
N PRO A 4 -8.04 -14.67 9.35
CA PRO A 4 -8.28 -13.36 8.76
C PRO A 4 -7.11 -12.92 7.87
N ILE A 5 -7.41 -12.46 6.65
CA ILE A 5 -6.49 -11.74 5.78
C ILE A 5 -6.91 -10.27 5.76
N VAL A 6 -6.04 -9.39 6.22
CA VAL A 6 -6.23 -7.94 6.15
C VAL A 6 -5.42 -7.41 4.98
N VAL A 7 -6.11 -6.89 3.97
CA VAL A 7 -5.49 -6.36 2.76
C VAL A 7 -5.30 -4.85 2.88
N LEU A 8 -4.08 -4.38 2.66
CA LEU A 8 -3.69 -2.98 2.76
C LEU A 8 -3.33 -2.44 1.37
N HIS A 9 -4.12 -1.48 0.89
CA HIS A 9 -3.96 -0.90 -0.45
C HIS A 9 -2.82 0.13 -0.50
N GLY A 10 -2.38 0.47 -1.72
CA GLY A 10 -1.36 1.48 -1.97
C GLY A 10 -1.89 2.91 -1.88
N LEU A 11 -1.02 3.87 -2.23
CA LEU A 11 -1.33 5.30 -2.23
C LEU A 11 -2.33 5.67 -3.33
N MET A 12 -2.17 5.06 -4.50
CA MET A 12 -3.05 5.19 -5.65
C MET A 12 -3.64 3.79 -5.92
N GLY A 13 -4.94 3.68 -5.96
CA GLY A 13 -5.62 2.43 -6.22
C GLY A 13 -6.67 2.10 -5.15
N GLY A 14 -7.89 1.95 -5.62
CA GLY A 14 -9.04 1.70 -4.79
C GLY A 14 -9.13 0.26 -4.28
N LEU A 15 -10.17 0.00 -3.51
CA LEU A 15 -10.49 -1.32 -2.96
C LEU A 15 -10.79 -2.35 -4.06
N SER A 16 -11.27 -1.89 -5.23
CA SER A 16 -11.58 -2.71 -6.40
C SER A 16 -10.38 -3.50 -6.94
N ASN A 17 -9.16 -2.99 -6.77
CA ASN A 17 -7.94 -3.68 -7.21
C ASN A 17 -7.73 -5.03 -6.52
N PHE A 18 -8.38 -5.26 -5.38
CA PHE A 18 -8.25 -6.48 -4.58
C PHE A 18 -9.49 -7.38 -4.62
N GLU A 19 -10.48 -7.08 -5.45
CA GLU A 19 -11.71 -7.86 -5.54
C GLU A 19 -11.42 -9.32 -5.95
N GLY A 20 -10.54 -9.53 -6.92
CA GLY A 20 -10.10 -10.86 -7.32
C GLY A 20 -9.44 -11.65 -6.20
N VAL A 21 -8.58 -10.99 -5.42
CA VAL A 21 -7.91 -11.57 -4.25
C VAL A 21 -8.95 -11.93 -3.18
N ALA A 22 -9.86 -11.00 -2.86
CA ALA A 22 -10.90 -11.22 -1.87
C ALA A 22 -11.81 -12.40 -2.25
N ASN A 23 -12.26 -12.44 -3.50
CA ASN A 23 -13.12 -13.51 -4.02
C ASN A 23 -12.42 -14.87 -4.00
N TYR A 24 -11.16 -14.93 -4.40
CA TYR A 24 -10.41 -16.19 -4.42
C TYR A 24 -10.21 -16.76 -3.02
N PHE A 25 -9.69 -15.96 -2.08
CA PHE A 25 -9.35 -16.44 -0.75
C PHE A 25 -10.60 -16.68 0.12
N SER A 26 -11.67 -15.91 -0.08
CA SER A 26 -12.95 -16.19 0.59
C SER A 26 -13.52 -17.57 0.22
N LYS A 27 -13.41 -17.95 -1.05
CA LYS A 27 -13.79 -19.31 -1.52
C LYS A 27 -12.88 -20.41 -0.96
N LYS A 28 -11.70 -20.09 -0.48
CA LYS A 28 -10.76 -21.02 0.18
C LYS A 28 -10.90 -21.04 1.70
N GLY A 29 -11.94 -20.41 2.25
CA GLY A 29 -12.24 -20.43 3.68
C GLY A 29 -11.54 -19.36 4.50
N TYR A 30 -10.84 -18.40 3.88
CA TYR A 30 -10.26 -17.26 4.59
C TYR A 30 -11.31 -16.15 4.78
N LYS A 31 -11.17 -15.41 5.86
CA LYS A 31 -11.95 -14.19 6.08
C LYS A 31 -11.16 -12.99 5.55
N VAL A 32 -11.50 -12.50 4.37
CA VAL A 32 -10.79 -11.36 3.77
C VAL A 32 -11.47 -10.05 4.12
N VAL A 33 -10.69 -9.08 4.59
CA VAL A 33 -11.15 -7.72 4.91
C VAL A 33 -10.18 -6.70 4.32
N ILE A 34 -10.73 -5.63 3.76
CA ILE A 34 -9.97 -4.57 3.08
C ILE A 34 -10.37 -3.24 3.71
N PRO A 35 -9.69 -2.77 4.79
CA PRO A 35 -9.97 -1.46 5.35
C PRO A 35 -9.56 -0.36 4.38
N GLU A 36 -10.41 0.63 4.19
CA GLU A 36 -10.02 1.87 3.53
C GLU A 36 -9.03 2.63 4.42
N LEU A 37 -7.79 2.75 3.97
CA LEU A 37 -6.77 3.48 4.70
C LEU A 37 -7.09 4.99 4.69
N PRO A 38 -7.04 5.67 5.84
CA PRO A 38 -7.45 7.06 5.95
C PRO A 38 -6.37 8.04 5.42
N LEU A 39 -5.91 7.82 4.17
CA LEU A 39 -4.80 8.55 3.56
C LEU A 39 -5.08 10.06 3.48
N TYR A 40 -6.32 10.41 3.16
CA TYR A 40 -6.73 11.80 2.92
C TYR A 40 -7.75 12.32 3.94
N SER A 41 -8.31 11.49 4.79
CA SER A 41 -9.33 11.90 5.77
C SER A 41 -8.76 12.38 7.10
N GLN A 42 -7.54 11.99 7.46
CA GLN A 42 -6.89 12.42 8.70
C GLN A 42 -6.19 13.77 8.58
N ASN A 43 -5.87 14.40 9.72
CA ASN A 43 -5.03 15.59 9.75
C ASN A 43 -3.56 15.26 9.38
N LEU A 44 -2.77 16.28 9.02
CA LEU A 44 -1.39 16.09 8.53
C LEU A 44 -0.47 15.39 9.55
N LEU A 45 -0.68 15.58 10.85
CA LEU A 45 0.13 14.94 11.89
C LEU A 45 -0.08 13.41 11.94
N LYS A 46 -1.25 12.94 11.52
CA LYS A 46 -1.61 11.53 11.44
C LYS A 46 -1.49 10.96 10.02
N THR A 47 -0.95 11.73 9.07
CA THR A 47 -0.74 11.31 7.69
C THR A 47 0.69 10.77 7.52
N ASN A 48 0.95 9.58 8.08
CA ASN A 48 2.27 8.94 8.06
C ASN A 48 2.17 7.44 8.30
N VAL A 49 3.21 6.68 7.90
CA VAL A 49 3.27 5.21 8.00
C VAL A 49 2.98 4.71 9.41
N LYS A 50 3.55 5.33 10.43
CA LYS A 50 3.33 4.94 11.84
C LYS A 50 1.88 5.10 12.27
N ALA A 51 1.22 6.19 11.86
CA ALA A 51 -0.19 6.43 12.19
C ALA A 51 -1.11 5.46 11.45
N PHE A 52 -0.78 5.11 10.20
CA PHE A 52 -1.53 4.10 9.45
C PHE A 52 -1.37 2.70 10.05
N ALA A 53 -0.18 2.32 10.51
CA ALA A 53 0.01 1.07 11.24
C ALA A 53 -0.82 1.02 12.55
N ARG A 54 -0.96 2.16 13.25
CA ARG A 54 -1.85 2.26 14.42
C ARG A 54 -3.32 2.13 14.03
N PHE A 55 -3.74 2.75 12.92
CA PHE A 55 -5.08 2.57 12.39
C PHE A 55 -5.36 1.08 12.11
N VAL A 56 -4.43 0.36 11.48
CA VAL A 56 -4.56 -1.08 11.24
C VAL A 56 -4.69 -1.85 12.56
N LYS A 57 -3.91 -1.49 13.59
CA LYS A 57 -4.05 -2.07 14.93
C LYS A 57 -5.46 -1.88 15.48
N ASP A 58 -5.96 -0.65 15.46
CA ASP A 58 -7.29 -0.32 16.00
C ASP A 58 -8.39 -1.06 15.22
N PHE A 59 -8.23 -1.18 13.89
CA PHE A 59 -9.12 -1.96 13.05
C PHE A 59 -9.12 -3.46 13.41
N ILE A 60 -7.95 -4.06 13.63
CA ILE A 60 -7.81 -5.48 14.02
C ILE A 60 -8.47 -5.72 15.37
N ILE A 61 -8.27 -4.82 16.33
CA ILE A 61 -8.93 -4.86 17.65
C ILE A 61 -10.46 -4.73 17.50
N PHE A 62 -10.93 -3.76 16.71
CA PHE A 62 -12.35 -3.57 16.46
C PHE A 62 -13.02 -4.80 15.84
N LYS A 63 -12.32 -5.49 14.92
CA LYS A 63 -12.79 -6.74 14.31
C LYS A 63 -12.65 -7.96 15.24
N LYS A 64 -12.04 -7.79 16.42
CA LYS A 64 -11.75 -8.86 17.40
C LYS A 64 -10.92 -10.00 16.79
N PHE A 65 -9.98 -9.66 15.89
CA PHE A 65 -9.04 -10.63 15.36
C PHE A 65 -7.89 -10.81 16.33
N ASP A 66 -7.52 -12.07 16.61
CA ASP A 66 -6.37 -12.37 17.46
C ASP A 66 -5.07 -12.24 16.69
N ARG A 67 -4.93 -13.01 15.59
CA ARG A 67 -3.80 -12.95 14.66
C ARG A 67 -4.32 -12.84 13.24
N VAL A 68 -3.58 -12.15 12.38
CA VAL A 68 -3.97 -11.90 10.99
C VAL A 68 -2.84 -12.17 10.03
N ILE A 69 -3.18 -12.55 8.80
CA ILE A 69 -2.27 -12.44 7.67
C ILE A 69 -2.43 -11.01 7.13
N LEU A 70 -1.32 -10.27 6.99
CA LEU A 70 -1.31 -8.97 6.33
C LEU A 70 -0.87 -9.15 4.89
N LEU A 71 -1.72 -8.72 3.96
CA LEU A 71 -1.38 -8.63 2.54
C LEU A 71 -1.30 -7.16 2.17
N GLY A 72 -0.11 -6.69 1.82
CA GLY A 72 0.11 -5.28 1.52
C GLY A 72 0.74 -5.05 0.15
N ASN A 73 0.19 -4.07 -0.58
CA ASN A 73 0.75 -3.62 -1.85
C ASN A 73 1.30 -2.19 -1.72
N SER A 74 2.49 -1.95 -2.25
CA SER A 74 3.13 -0.62 -2.29
C SER A 74 3.20 0.00 -0.87
N LEU A 75 2.60 1.16 -0.65
CA LEU A 75 2.46 1.77 0.69
C LEU A 75 1.81 0.81 1.69
N GLY A 76 0.81 0.02 1.28
CA GLY A 76 0.17 -0.98 2.13
C GLY A 76 1.14 -2.07 2.60
N GLY A 77 2.10 -2.47 1.75
CA GLY A 77 3.19 -3.37 2.11
C GLY A 77 4.09 -2.76 3.17
N HIS A 78 4.48 -1.51 3.02
CA HIS A 78 5.25 -0.78 4.03
C HIS A 78 4.51 -0.68 5.37
N ILE A 79 3.21 -0.38 5.33
CA ILE A 79 2.38 -0.34 6.54
C ILE A 79 2.32 -1.73 7.21
N ALA A 80 2.20 -2.80 6.42
CA ALA A 80 2.21 -4.18 6.92
C ALA A 80 3.53 -4.54 7.62
N LEU A 81 4.67 -4.22 6.99
CA LEU A 81 5.99 -4.40 7.57
C LEU A 81 6.15 -3.58 8.86
N TYR A 82 5.77 -2.31 8.84
CA TYR A 82 5.86 -1.45 10.01
C TYR A 82 4.93 -1.90 11.14
N TYR A 83 3.73 -2.40 10.81
CA TYR A 83 2.82 -3.02 11.77
C TYR A 83 3.45 -4.25 12.41
N SER A 84 4.01 -5.17 11.60
CA SER A 84 4.65 -6.40 12.06
C SER A 84 5.82 -6.11 13.00
N LYS A 85 6.65 -5.12 12.68
CA LYS A 85 7.70 -4.62 13.58
C LYS A 85 7.16 -4.22 14.96
N LEU A 86 5.97 -3.59 15.02
CA LEU A 86 5.40 -3.09 16.28
C LEU A 86 4.61 -4.15 17.05
N TYR A 87 4.00 -5.09 16.35
CA TYR A 87 3.04 -6.07 16.90
C TYR A 87 3.26 -7.46 16.29
N PRO A 88 4.49 -8.03 16.39
CA PRO A 88 4.83 -9.31 15.74
C PRO A 88 3.93 -10.45 16.21
N GLU A 89 3.51 -10.45 17.47
CA GLU A 89 2.64 -11.47 18.07
C GLU A 89 1.22 -11.50 17.42
N LYS A 90 0.83 -10.42 16.75
CA LYS A 90 -0.49 -10.29 16.06
C LYS A 90 -0.43 -10.70 14.59
N VAL A 91 0.74 -11.02 14.07
CA VAL A 91 0.93 -11.37 12.66
C VAL A 91 1.09 -12.87 12.50
N ALA A 92 0.19 -13.49 11.75
CA ALA A 92 0.27 -14.92 11.38
C ALA A 92 1.13 -15.15 10.14
N GLY A 93 1.31 -14.13 9.30
CA GLY A 93 2.13 -14.14 8.10
C GLY A 93 2.01 -12.83 7.34
N LEU A 94 2.96 -12.59 6.45
CA LEU A 94 3.02 -11.43 5.57
C LEU A 94 2.95 -11.86 4.10
N VAL A 95 2.22 -11.10 3.30
CA VAL A 95 2.29 -11.16 1.84
C VAL A 95 2.58 -9.74 1.35
N ILE A 96 3.74 -9.54 0.75
CA ILE A 96 4.23 -8.22 0.33
C ILE A 96 4.34 -8.18 -1.19
N THR A 97 3.68 -7.20 -1.80
CA THR A 97 3.67 -7.06 -3.25
C THR A 97 4.09 -5.66 -3.67
N GLY A 98 5.14 -5.52 -4.48
CA GLY A 98 5.65 -4.23 -4.96
C GLY A 98 5.76 -3.19 -3.82
N SER A 99 6.29 -3.60 -2.65
CA SER A 99 6.23 -2.80 -1.43
C SER A 99 7.21 -1.64 -1.44
N SER A 100 6.79 -0.49 -0.92
CA SER A 100 7.70 0.54 -0.43
C SER A 100 8.28 0.15 0.93
N GLY A 101 9.25 0.91 1.42
CA GLY A 101 9.87 0.71 2.73
C GLY A 101 11.39 0.53 2.71
N LEU A 102 11.99 0.25 1.55
CA LEU A 102 13.44 0.23 1.34
C LEU A 102 13.87 1.31 0.35
N TYR A 103 13.16 1.43 -0.76
CA TYR A 103 13.51 2.33 -1.85
C TYR A 103 12.29 3.13 -2.31
N GLU A 104 12.43 4.45 -2.35
CA GLU A 104 11.30 5.38 -2.49
C GLU A 104 11.49 6.36 -3.66
N SER A 105 12.14 5.95 -4.76
CA SER A 105 12.48 6.88 -5.85
C SER A 105 11.26 7.47 -6.56
N ALA A 106 10.21 6.70 -6.70
CA ALA A 106 9.03 7.12 -7.48
C ALA A 106 8.01 7.94 -6.70
N MET A 107 8.07 7.96 -5.36
CA MET A 107 7.12 8.73 -4.54
C MET A 107 7.33 10.25 -4.61
N GLY A 108 8.44 10.70 -5.20
CA GLY A 108 8.76 12.12 -5.36
C GLY A 108 8.49 12.68 -6.75
N ASP A 109 7.95 11.89 -7.67
CA ASP A 109 7.67 12.37 -9.03
C ASP A 109 6.71 13.55 -9.00
N SER A 110 7.20 14.69 -9.45
CA SER A 110 6.37 15.86 -9.65
C SER A 110 5.42 15.63 -10.83
N TYR A 111 4.22 16.14 -10.71
CA TYR A 111 3.26 16.22 -11.83
C TYR A 111 3.26 17.65 -12.39
N PRO A 112 4.30 18.05 -13.17
CA PRO A 112 4.43 19.44 -13.63
C PRO A 112 3.28 19.87 -14.53
N LYS A 113 2.62 18.93 -15.21
CA LYS A 113 1.45 19.16 -16.08
C LYS A 113 0.17 18.55 -15.48
N ARG A 114 -0.04 18.68 -14.17
CA ARG A 114 -1.19 18.09 -13.47
C ARG A 114 -2.57 18.49 -14.02
N GLY A 115 -2.67 19.64 -14.67
CA GLY A 115 -3.90 20.10 -15.32
C GLY A 115 -4.16 19.46 -16.70
N ASP A 116 -3.18 18.75 -17.27
CA ASP A 116 -3.30 18.06 -18.54
C ASP A 116 -3.72 16.61 -18.31
N TYR A 117 -4.97 16.29 -18.65
CA TYR A 117 -5.54 14.96 -18.43
C TYR A 117 -4.81 13.87 -19.22
N GLU A 118 -4.40 14.14 -20.46
CA GLU A 118 -3.67 13.15 -21.27
C GLU A 118 -2.25 12.87 -20.71
N TYR A 119 -1.62 13.89 -20.13
CA TYR A 119 -0.37 13.68 -19.40
C TYR A 119 -0.56 12.79 -18.18
N ILE A 120 -1.61 13.01 -17.38
CA ILE A 120 -1.93 12.18 -16.21
C ILE A 120 -2.28 10.76 -16.64
N LYS A 121 -3.06 10.60 -17.71
CA LYS A 121 -3.40 9.29 -18.27
C LYS A 121 -2.14 8.50 -18.63
N LYS A 122 -1.23 9.08 -19.40
CA LYS A 122 0.04 8.44 -19.78
C LYS A 122 0.89 8.04 -18.54
N LYS A 123 0.93 8.92 -17.54
CA LYS A 123 1.63 8.62 -16.27
C LYS A 123 0.96 7.47 -15.52
N THR A 124 -0.36 7.41 -15.46
CA THR A 124 -1.11 6.33 -14.84
C THR A 124 -0.92 5.02 -15.60
N GLU A 125 -1.00 5.05 -16.91
CA GLU A 125 -0.74 3.89 -17.79
C GLU A 125 0.68 3.32 -17.58
N SER A 126 1.68 4.18 -17.38
CA SER A 126 3.08 3.77 -17.27
C SER A 126 3.43 2.99 -15.99
N VAL A 127 2.54 2.95 -15.00
CA VAL A 127 2.76 2.14 -13.78
C VAL A 127 2.34 0.67 -13.97
N PHE A 128 1.69 0.33 -15.09
CA PHE A 128 1.27 -1.03 -15.42
C PHE A 128 2.13 -1.61 -16.54
N TYR A 129 2.37 -2.91 -16.49
CA TYR A 129 3.04 -3.62 -17.60
C TYR A 129 2.21 -3.55 -18.88
N ASP A 130 0.90 -3.81 -18.79
CA ASP A 130 -0.05 -3.53 -19.87
C ASP A 130 -0.76 -2.20 -19.58
N PRO A 131 -0.51 -1.14 -20.37
CA PRO A 131 -1.13 0.17 -20.19
C PRO A 131 -2.67 0.13 -20.20
N LYS A 132 -3.27 -0.86 -20.86
CA LYS A 132 -4.73 -1.04 -20.91
C LYS A 132 -5.35 -1.40 -19.56
N THR A 133 -4.53 -1.82 -18.60
CA THR A 133 -4.96 -2.08 -17.22
C THR A 133 -5.39 -0.79 -16.50
N ALA A 134 -4.85 0.36 -16.91
CA ALA A 134 -5.26 1.65 -16.38
C ALA A 134 -6.65 2.01 -16.91
N THR A 135 -7.69 1.74 -16.11
CA THR A 135 -9.06 2.10 -16.49
C THR A 135 -9.26 3.62 -16.44
N LYS A 136 -10.33 4.09 -17.09
CA LYS A 136 -10.70 5.51 -17.04
C LYS A 136 -10.92 5.97 -15.60
N GLU A 137 -11.55 5.16 -14.78
CA GLU A 137 -11.83 5.45 -13.38
C GLU A 137 -10.53 5.64 -12.58
N MET A 138 -9.51 4.81 -12.81
CA MET A 138 -8.19 4.98 -12.19
C MET A 138 -7.52 6.28 -12.61
N VAL A 139 -7.60 6.64 -13.89
CA VAL A 139 -7.05 7.91 -14.39
C VAL A 139 -7.80 9.09 -13.79
N ASP A 140 -9.12 9.04 -13.72
CA ASP A 140 -9.97 10.08 -13.13
C ASP A 140 -9.64 10.28 -11.64
N GLU A 141 -9.42 9.19 -10.89
CA GLU A 141 -9.00 9.22 -9.47
C GLU A 141 -7.64 9.92 -9.31
N VAL A 142 -6.64 9.52 -10.11
CA VAL A 142 -5.30 10.14 -10.07
C VAL A 142 -5.40 11.62 -10.43
N TYR A 143 -6.15 11.96 -11.47
CA TYR A 143 -6.37 13.35 -11.91
C TYR A 143 -6.99 14.18 -10.79
N ALA A 144 -8.01 13.66 -10.11
CA ALA A 144 -8.64 14.33 -8.99
C ALA A 144 -7.69 14.54 -7.81
N VAL A 145 -6.85 13.53 -7.49
CA VAL A 145 -5.87 13.61 -6.40
C VAL A 145 -4.80 14.66 -6.68
N VAL A 146 -4.21 14.67 -7.88
CA VAL A 146 -3.10 15.58 -8.21
C VAL A 146 -3.55 17.03 -8.41
N ASN A 147 -4.85 17.27 -8.63
CA ASN A 147 -5.44 18.59 -8.73
C ASN A 147 -6.06 19.10 -7.42
N ASP A 148 -6.18 18.26 -6.40
CA ASP A 148 -6.58 18.67 -5.05
C ASP A 148 -5.33 19.05 -4.23
N ARG A 149 -5.22 20.34 -3.88
CA ARG A 149 -4.07 20.88 -3.14
C ARG A 149 -3.84 20.15 -1.80
N ILE A 150 -4.91 19.82 -1.08
CA ILE A 150 -4.81 19.17 0.22
C ILE A 150 -4.33 17.72 0.06
N LYS A 151 -4.87 17.01 -0.91
CA LYS A 151 -4.45 15.64 -1.22
C LYS A 151 -2.99 15.59 -1.67
N VAL A 152 -2.54 16.53 -2.51
CA VAL A 152 -1.13 16.64 -2.91
C VAL A 152 -0.22 16.84 -1.70
N ILE A 153 -0.56 17.75 -0.78
CA ILE A 153 0.23 17.96 0.44
C ILE A 153 0.29 16.69 1.28
N LYS A 154 -0.84 15.97 1.43
CA LYS A 154 -0.88 14.70 2.16
C LYS A 154 -0.06 13.62 1.46
N THR A 155 -0.14 13.50 0.14
CA THR A 155 0.68 12.58 -0.66
C THR A 155 2.17 12.82 -0.42
N LEU A 156 2.64 14.06 -0.49
CA LEU A 156 4.03 14.42 -0.21
C LEU A 156 4.42 14.13 1.25
N THR A 157 3.50 14.32 2.18
CA THR A 157 3.72 14.02 3.61
C THR A 157 3.88 12.51 3.82
N ILE A 158 3.08 11.69 3.13
CA ILE A 158 3.20 10.22 3.15
C ILE A 158 4.54 9.80 2.56
N ALA A 159 4.93 10.33 1.39
CA ALA A 159 6.20 10.02 0.74
C ALA A 159 7.41 10.33 1.65
N LYS A 160 7.44 11.52 2.26
CA LYS A 160 8.47 11.88 3.25
C LYS A 160 8.45 10.96 4.48
N SER A 161 7.27 10.51 4.88
CA SER A 161 7.12 9.56 5.99
C SER A 161 7.67 8.18 5.61
N ALA A 162 7.44 7.70 4.40
CA ALA A 162 7.97 6.43 3.93
C ALA A 162 9.50 6.41 4.00
N ILE A 163 10.17 7.46 3.50
CA ILE A 163 11.63 7.61 3.62
C ILE A 163 12.08 7.60 5.09
N ARG A 164 11.38 8.33 5.96
CA ARG A 164 11.72 8.43 7.39
C ARG A 164 11.58 7.11 8.13
N HIS A 165 10.63 6.28 7.73
CA HIS A 165 10.33 4.98 8.34
C HIS A 165 10.88 3.82 7.50
N ASN A 166 12.01 4.05 6.81
CA ASN A 166 12.72 3.02 6.07
C ASN A 166 12.99 1.78 6.95
N MET A 167 12.76 0.60 6.40
CA MET A 167 12.76 -0.68 7.12
C MET A 167 14.09 -1.43 7.06
N ALA A 168 15.10 -0.94 6.34
CA ALA A 168 16.37 -1.65 6.13
C ALA A 168 17.02 -2.15 7.44
N LYS A 169 16.94 -1.38 8.53
CA LYS A 169 17.49 -1.75 9.84
C LYS A 169 16.60 -2.70 10.64
N ASP A 170 15.35 -2.82 10.25
CA ASP A 170 14.34 -3.59 10.99
C ASP A 170 14.10 -4.97 10.36
N LEU A 171 14.11 -5.06 9.02
CA LEU A 171 13.87 -6.31 8.29
C LEU A 171 14.73 -7.48 8.75
N PRO A 172 16.05 -7.33 9.02
CA PRO A 172 16.88 -8.45 9.53
C PRO A 172 16.46 -8.99 10.90
N LYS A 173 15.59 -8.28 11.61
CA LYS A 173 15.10 -8.64 12.95
C LYS A 173 13.68 -9.21 12.93
N MET A 174 13.06 -9.24 11.77
CA MET A 174 11.70 -9.76 11.58
C MET A 174 11.79 -11.25 11.26
N HIS A 175 10.91 -12.05 11.87
CA HIS A 175 10.94 -13.51 11.76
C HIS A 175 9.60 -14.08 11.25
N GLU A 176 8.65 -13.24 10.90
CA GLU A 176 7.35 -13.64 10.37
C GLU A 176 7.51 -14.31 9.00
N GLN A 177 6.79 -15.41 8.81
CA GLN A 177 6.73 -16.03 7.49
C GLN A 177 6.23 -15.01 6.46
N THR A 178 7.05 -14.75 5.46
CA THR A 178 6.77 -13.71 4.47
C THR A 178 6.80 -14.29 3.06
N CYS A 179 5.73 -14.07 2.32
CA CYS A 179 5.66 -14.31 0.88
C CYS A 179 5.88 -12.97 0.16
N ILE A 180 6.89 -12.92 -0.71
CA ILE A 180 7.23 -11.74 -1.51
C ILE A 180 6.83 -12.02 -2.96
N ILE A 181 5.97 -11.14 -3.52
CA ILE A 181 5.50 -11.23 -4.91
C ILE A 181 5.83 -9.91 -5.60
N TRP A 182 6.55 -9.98 -6.72
CA TRP A 182 7.02 -8.77 -7.39
C TRP A 182 6.89 -8.86 -8.90
N GLY A 183 6.52 -7.74 -9.52
CA GLY A 183 6.50 -7.61 -10.96
C GLY A 183 7.93 -7.48 -11.51
N LYS A 184 8.32 -8.33 -12.48
CA LYS A 184 9.66 -8.25 -13.09
C LYS A 184 9.92 -6.93 -13.81
N ASN A 185 8.87 -6.23 -14.21
CA ASN A 185 8.93 -4.95 -14.94
C ASN A 185 8.46 -3.78 -14.06
N ASP A 186 8.40 -3.94 -12.74
CA ASP A 186 7.99 -2.88 -11.83
C ASP A 186 9.01 -1.72 -11.89
N GLN A 187 8.53 -0.55 -12.34
CA GLN A 187 9.34 0.67 -12.45
C GLN A 187 9.14 1.59 -11.24
N VAL A 188 8.15 1.34 -10.41
CA VAL A 188 7.86 2.13 -9.21
C VAL A 188 8.70 1.65 -8.04
N THR A 189 8.66 0.34 -7.79
CA THR A 189 9.55 -0.35 -6.86
C THR A 189 10.29 -1.44 -7.63
N PRO A 190 11.53 -1.19 -8.08
CA PRO A 190 12.25 -2.15 -8.93
C PRO A 190 12.44 -3.52 -8.27
N PRO A 191 12.51 -4.63 -9.05
CA PRO A 191 12.67 -5.99 -8.52
C PRO A 191 13.87 -6.17 -7.57
N SER A 192 14.95 -5.40 -7.76
CA SER A 192 16.11 -5.40 -6.86
C SER A 192 15.74 -5.08 -5.40
N VAL A 193 14.64 -4.36 -5.17
CA VAL A 193 14.12 -4.09 -3.81
C VAL A 193 13.60 -5.37 -3.14
N ALA A 194 13.09 -6.32 -3.92
CA ALA A 194 12.65 -7.60 -3.41
C ALA A 194 13.81 -8.58 -3.15
N GLU A 195 14.93 -8.38 -3.82
CA GLU A 195 16.16 -9.18 -3.69
C GLU A 195 16.99 -8.73 -2.46
N GLU A 196 16.93 -7.46 -2.08
CA GLU A 196 17.56 -6.87 -0.91
C GLU A 196 16.84 -7.27 0.39
#